data_52fed6cd4499563b534fe014f360887a
#
_entry.id   52fed6cd4499563b534fe014f360887a
#
_cell.length_a   1.000
_cell.length_b   1.000
_cell.length_c   1.000
_cell.angle_alpha   90.00
_cell.angle_beta   90.00
_cell.angle_gamma   90.00
#
_symmetry.space_group_name_H-M   'P 1'
#
loop_
_entity.id
_entity.type
_entity.pdbx_description
1 polymer ?
#
loop_
_entity_poly.entity_id
_entity_poly.type
_entity_poly.pdbx_seq_one_letter_code
_entity_poly.pdbx_strand_id
1 'polypeptide(L)'
;MKTYLANYLFSRNLISGSKCDQLNEIEYFLTKENFWQKSREAYEIIFNETPEPIVFTGHKFFLTKVVDPLFARVDMMEKGLHIFRMVFARHAHDLRNKGDVDIDHRGVKVFENYFDDKISSQLKEEILSFPKYENIQPNNRIRDVVSETSHPALWDVVYRNKLFPHCVKAVHRSTQDIAAWDHFLLTTYIQRLENKPNDGDIQKVCHSDVFYPCMKFWYFPEDVSEDDGPFMYAKGSTQMTEEQLDFFYRESIAVAEDTWDRKRNKGHGEGSFRALPEDLQQMNLKLEPITAKANSLVIADTSGFHCRGDVKNTTMRNALHGAIRVETPFDA
;
A
#
# COMPACT_ATOMS: atom_id res chain seq x y z
N MET A 1 -20.25 5.17 -9.28
CA MET A 1 -18.86 4.71 -9.53
C MET A 1 -18.16 5.82 -10.30
N LYS A 2 -16.94 6.14 -9.97
CA LYS A 2 -16.17 7.18 -10.69
C LYS A 2 -15.55 6.54 -11.94
N THR A 3 -15.64 7.22 -13.06
CA THR A 3 -15.05 6.80 -14.34
C THR A 3 -13.61 7.35 -14.39
N TYR A 4 -12.63 6.55 -13.96
CA TYR A 4 -11.27 7.01 -13.83
C TYR A 4 -10.48 6.91 -15.14
N LEU A 5 -10.52 5.74 -15.76
CA LEU A 5 -9.65 5.41 -16.87
C LEU A 5 -10.07 6.10 -18.17
N ALA A 6 -11.36 6.05 -18.48
CA ALA A 6 -11.91 6.60 -19.72
C ALA A 6 -11.62 8.10 -19.83
N ASN A 7 -11.95 8.86 -18.80
CA ASN A 7 -11.76 10.31 -18.80
C ASN A 7 -10.27 10.70 -18.82
N TYR A 8 -9.41 9.97 -18.10
CA TYR A 8 -7.98 10.19 -18.14
C TYR A 8 -7.42 9.98 -19.54
N LEU A 9 -7.70 8.85 -20.18
CA LEU A 9 -7.20 8.52 -21.51
C LEU A 9 -7.69 9.52 -22.58
N PHE A 10 -8.94 9.95 -22.48
CA PHE A 10 -9.52 10.93 -23.41
C PHE A 10 -8.88 12.31 -23.22
N SER A 11 -8.71 12.80 -22.00
CA SER A 11 -8.11 14.10 -21.70
C SER A 11 -6.67 14.20 -22.19
N ARG A 12 -5.98 13.09 -22.33
CA ARG A 12 -4.61 12.98 -22.87
C ARG A 12 -4.55 12.67 -24.37
N ASN A 13 -5.70 12.65 -25.07
CA ASN A 13 -5.79 12.28 -26.48
C ASN A 13 -5.25 10.86 -26.81
N LEU A 14 -5.29 9.95 -25.85
CA LEU A 14 -4.83 8.56 -26.03
C LEU A 14 -5.90 7.67 -26.65
N ILE A 15 -7.16 8.07 -26.54
CA ILE A 15 -8.32 7.40 -27.16
C ILE A 15 -9.26 8.44 -27.80
N SER A 16 -10.10 7.98 -28.74
CA SER A 16 -11.16 8.80 -29.34
C SER A 16 -12.34 9.01 -28.37
N GLY A 17 -13.18 10.01 -28.63
CA GLY A 17 -14.43 10.22 -27.87
C GLY A 17 -15.32 8.99 -27.87
N SER A 18 -15.46 8.30 -29.01
CA SER A 18 -16.27 7.05 -29.10
C SER A 18 -15.72 5.95 -28.19
N LYS A 19 -14.42 5.79 -28.06
CA LYS A 19 -13.81 4.85 -27.12
C LYS A 19 -13.99 5.28 -25.66
N CYS A 20 -13.90 6.58 -25.40
CA CYS A 20 -14.18 7.13 -24.07
C CYS A 20 -15.60 6.82 -23.63
N ASP A 21 -16.60 7.00 -24.50
CA ASP A 21 -18.00 6.69 -24.19
C ASP A 21 -18.20 5.19 -23.89
N GLN A 22 -17.59 4.31 -24.68
CA GLN A 22 -17.65 2.87 -24.46
C GLN A 22 -16.99 2.45 -23.13
N LEU A 23 -15.84 3.02 -22.81
CA LEU A 23 -15.16 2.73 -21.53
C LEU A 23 -15.95 3.26 -20.33
N ASN A 24 -16.54 4.46 -20.45
CA ASN A 24 -17.42 5.00 -19.40
C ASN A 24 -18.61 4.09 -19.14
N GLU A 25 -19.20 3.52 -20.19
CA GLU A 25 -20.29 2.55 -20.06
C GLU A 25 -19.82 1.28 -19.34
N ILE A 26 -18.65 0.74 -19.72
CA ILE A 26 -18.06 -0.43 -19.05
C ILE A 26 -17.82 -0.13 -17.56
N GLU A 27 -17.16 0.96 -17.23
CA GLU A 27 -16.85 1.34 -15.84
C GLU A 27 -18.14 1.57 -15.03
N TYR A 28 -19.19 2.13 -15.65
CA TYR A 28 -20.46 2.38 -14.99
C TYR A 28 -21.22 1.09 -14.64
N PHE A 29 -21.24 0.10 -15.57
CA PHE A 29 -21.95 -1.17 -15.39
C PHE A 29 -21.09 -2.29 -14.79
N LEU A 30 -19.90 -1.96 -14.25
CA LEU A 30 -19.02 -2.95 -13.67
C LEU A 30 -19.61 -3.49 -12.35
N THR A 31 -19.75 -4.82 -12.26
CA THR A 31 -20.19 -5.55 -11.07
C THR A 31 -19.23 -6.68 -10.74
N LYS A 32 -19.41 -7.33 -9.58
CA LYS A 32 -18.62 -8.50 -9.21
C LYS A 32 -18.73 -9.63 -10.24
N GLU A 33 -19.96 -9.88 -10.70
CA GLU A 33 -20.29 -11.00 -11.58
C GLU A 33 -19.72 -10.82 -12.98
N ASN A 34 -19.61 -9.58 -13.47
CA ASN A 34 -19.15 -9.27 -14.81
C ASN A 34 -17.73 -8.70 -14.85
N PHE A 35 -17.05 -8.58 -13.70
CA PHE A 35 -15.78 -7.89 -13.57
C PHE A 35 -14.75 -8.31 -14.61
N TRP A 36 -14.50 -9.61 -14.73
CA TRP A 36 -13.49 -10.14 -15.65
C TRP A 36 -13.86 -9.96 -17.12
N GLN A 37 -15.12 -10.17 -17.44
CA GLN A 37 -15.61 -9.94 -18.80
C GLN A 37 -15.45 -8.47 -19.19
N LYS A 38 -15.88 -7.55 -18.33
CA LYS A 38 -15.83 -6.10 -18.58
C LYS A 38 -14.38 -5.58 -18.60
N SER A 39 -13.49 -6.13 -17.77
CA SER A 39 -12.06 -5.80 -17.81
C SER A 39 -11.45 -6.20 -19.17
N ARG A 40 -11.84 -7.34 -19.71
CA ARG A 40 -11.41 -7.79 -21.03
C ARG A 40 -11.92 -6.88 -22.15
N GLU A 41 -13.20 -6.54 -22.13
CA GLU A 41 -13.80 -5.61 -23.08
C GLU A 41 -13.07 -4.25 -23.06
N ALA A 42 -12.78 -3.72 -21.87
CA ALA A 42 -12.02 -2.47 -21.71
C ALA A 42 -10.59 -2.57 -22.29
N TYR A 43 -9.91 -3.69 -22.07
CA TYR A 43 -8.61 -3.94 -22.66
C TYR A 43 -8.66 -3.90 -24.19
N GLU A 44 -9.61 -4.61 -24.80
CA GLU A 44 -9.79 -4.67 -26.25
C GLU A 44 -10.05 -3.29 -26.86
N ILE A 45 -10.84 -2.46 -26.17
CA ILE A 45 -11.12 -1.07 -26.59
C ILE A 45 -9.86 -0.22 -26.54
N ILE A 46 -9.08 -0.31 -25.46
CA ILE A 46 -7.90 0.54 -25.25
C ILE A 46 -6.79 0.16 -26.24
N PHE A 47 -6.47 -1.12 -26.32
CA PHE A 47 -5.27 -1.59 -27.02
C PHE A 47 -5.54 -2.08 -28.45
N ASN A 48 -6.80 -2.16 -28.89
CA ASN A 48 -7.23 -2.72 -30.20
C ASN A 48 -6.70 -4.16 -30.43
N GLU A 49 -6.53 -4.94 -29.39
CA GLU A 49 -6.05 -6.30 -29.45
C GLU A 49 -6.82 -7.18 -28.46
N THR A 50 -7.05 -8.43 -28.83
CA THR A 50 -7.65 -9.40 -27.91
C THR A 50 -6.55 -9.92 -26.98
N PRO A 51 -6.74 -9.81 -25.65
CA PRO A 51 -5.73 -10.29 -24.72
C PRO A 51 -5.61 -11.82 -24.78
N GLU A 52 -4.40 -12.32 -24.60
CA GLU A 52 -4.16 -13.76 -24.45
C GLU A 52 -5.03 -14.32 -23.30
N PRO A 53 -5.69 -15.46 -23.49
CA PRO A 53 -6.57 -16.05 -22.48
C PRO A 53 -5.91 -16.19 -21.10
N ILE A 54 -4.63 -16.56 -21.07
CA ILE A 54 -3.85 -16.71 -19.83
C ILE A 54 -3.70 -15.40 -19.06
N VAL A 55 -3.78 -14.28 -19.74
CA VAL A 55 -3.68 -12.94 -19.15
C VAL A 55 -4.89 -12.64 -18.26
N PHE A 56 -6.07 -13.17 -18.61
CA PHE A 56 -7.31 -12.94 -17.88
C PHE A 56 -7.81 -14.14 -17.08
N THR A 57 -7.37 -15.35 -17.39
CA THR A 57 -7.87 -16.56 -16.72
C THR A 57 -7.03 -16.99 -15.51
N GLY A 58 -5.82 -16.47 -15.36
CA GLY A 58 -4.93 -16.89 -14.27
C GLY A 58 -4.50 -15.76 -13.35
N HIS A 59 -5.18 -14.64 -13.31
CA HIS A 59 -4.77 -13.42 -12.59
C HIS A 59 -3.34 -12.95 -12.95
N LYS A 60 -2.62 -13.66 -13.77
CA LYS A 60 -1.19 -13.42 -14.11
C LYS A 60 -0.94 -12.07 -14.76
N PHE A 61 -1.94 -11.55 -15.44
CA PHE A 61 -1.89 -10.21 -16.02
C PHE A 61 -1.67 -9.13 -14.95
N PHE A 62 -2.29 -9.35 -13.81
CA PHE A 62 -2.27 -8.40 -12.72
C PHE A 62 -1.25 -8.77 -11.64
N LEU A 63 -0.95 -10.05 -11.52
CA LEU A 63 0.00 -10.61 -10.56
C LEU A 63 1.44 -10.59 -11.11
N THR A 64 1.87 -9.47 -11.54
CA THR A 64 3.31 -9.33 -11.64
C THR A 64 3.84 -9.10 -10.24
N LYS A 65 4.35 -10.16 -9.67
CA LYS A 65 4.97 -10.20 -8.34
C LYS A 65 4.36 -9.18 -7.39
N VAL A 66 3.40 -9.60 -6.63
CA VAL A 66 2.66 -8.86 -5.59
C VAL A 66 3.57 -7.98 -4.70
N VAL A 67 4.86 -8.26 -4.69
CA VAL A 67 5.85 -7.62 -3.84
C VAL A 67 6.59 -6.49 -4.54
N ASP A 68 6.60 -6.48 -5.89
CA ASP A 68 7.46 -5.56 -6.61
C ASP A 68 6.81 -5.13 -7.94
N PRO A 69 6.17 -3.94 -7.97
CA PRO A 69 5.56 -3.41 -9.18
C PRO A 69 6.58 -3.12 -10.29
N LEU A 70 7.89 -3.00 -9.98
CA LEU A 70 8.92 -2.77 -10.97
C LEU A 70 9.28 -4.02 -11.76
N PHE A 71 9.12 -5.20 -11.14
CA PHE A 71 9.22 -6.47 -11.84
C PHE A 71 7.89 -6.87 -12.50
N ALA A 72 6.91 -5.97 -12.48
CA ALA A 72 5.83 -6.04 -13.42
C ALA A 72 6.44 -6.14 -14.82
N ARG A 73 5.86 -7.00 -15.62
CA ARG A 73 6.35 -7.25 -16.98
C ARG A 73 6.59 -5.92 -17.70
N VAL A 74 7.77 -5.79 -18.29
CA VAL A 74 8.19 -4.57 -19.00
C VAL A 74 7.18 -4.20 -20.09
N ASP A 75 6.64 -5.19 -20.82
CA ASP A 75 5.61 -4.98 -21.83
C ASP A 75 4.34 -4.29 -21.32
N MET A 76 3.97 -4.51 -20.06
CA MET A 76 2.83 -3.83 -19.43
C MET A 76 3.16 -2.37 -19.13
N MET A 77 4.38 -2.08 -18.76
CA MET A 77 4.84 -0.72 -18.52
C MET A 77 4.90 0.08 -19.82
N GLU A 78 5.52 -0.47 -20.85
CA GLU A 78 5.67 0.16 -22.19
C GLU A 78 4.33 0.59 -22.79
N LYS A 79 3.30 -0.23 -22.63
CA LYS A 79 1.96 0.06 -23.15
C LYS A 79 1.11 0.93 -22.22
N GLY A 80 1.63 1.40 -21.10
CA GLY A 80 0.84 2.11 -20.09
C GLY A 80 -0.19 1.21 -19.38
N LEU A 81 -0.07 -0.09 -19.47
CA LEU A 81 -0.98 -1.06 -18.85
C LEU A 81 -0.99 -0.98 -17.34
N HIS A 82 0.05 -0.39 -16.75
CA HIS A 82 0.09 -0.14 -15.32
C HIS A 82 -1.13 0.67 -14.84
N ILE A 83 -1.47 1.73 -15.55
CA ILE A 83 -2.67 2.54 -15.25
C ILE A 83 -3.94 1.69 -15.35
N PHE A 84 -4.06 0.88 -16.40
CA PHE A 84 -5.20 -0.02 -16.56
C PHE A 84 -5.38 -0.94 -15.35
N ARG A 85 -4.32 -1.63 -14.92
CA ARG A 85 -4.40 -2.53 -13.76
C ARG A 85 -4.67 -1.80 -12.45
N MET A 86 -4.11 -0.59 -12.25
CA MET A 86 -4.39 0.24 -11.07
C MET A 86 -5.88 0.58 -10.97
N VAL A 87 -6.46 1.07 -12.06
CA VAL A 87 -7.87 1.45 -12.09
C VAL A 87 -8.77 0.25 -11.84
N PHE A 88 -8.49 -0.88 -12.47
CA PHE A 88 -9.29 -2.09 -12.28
C PHE A 88 -9.12 -2.71 -10.89
N ALA A 89 -7.93 -2.67 -10.30
CA ALA A 89 -7.75 -3.05 -8.90
C ALA A 89 -8.58 -2.15 -7.96
N ARG A 90 -8.66 -0.86 -8.26
CA ARG A 90 -9.49 0.07 -7.51
C ARG A 90 -10.97 -0.23 -7.68
N HIS A 91 -11.42 -0.53 -8.89
CA HIS A 91 -12.81 -0.94 -9.11
C HIS A 91 -13.16 -2.23 -8.36
N ALA A 92 -12.31 -3.25 -8.40
CA ALA A 92 -12.51 -4.47 -7.63
C ALA A 92 -12.64 -4.18 -6.13
N HIS A 93 -11.79 -3.31 -5.60
CA HIS A 93 -11.86 -2.88 -4.21
C HIS A 93 -13.17 -2.13 -3.90
N ASP A 94 -13.62 -1.25 -4.80
CA ASP A 94 -14.86 -0.48 -4.63
C ASP A 94 -16.13 -1.35 -4.70
N LEU A 95 -16.04 -2.51 -5.35
CA LEU A 95 -17.13 -3.50 -5.42
C LEU A 95 -17.25 -4.35 -4.15
N ARG A 96 -16.25 -4.32 -3.27
CA ARG A 96 -16.26 -5.04 -1.99
C ARG A 96 -17.19 -4.36 -0.98
N ASN A 97 -17.39 -5.01 0.15
CA ASN A 97 -18.10 -4.40 1.28
C ASN A 97 -17.43 -3.08 1.71
N LYS A 98 -18.22 -2.18 2.32
CA LYS A 98 -17.65 -0.93 2.85
C LYS A 98 -16.62 -1.23 3.94
N GLY A 99 -15.46 -0.61 3.82
CA GLY A 99 -14.41 -0.60 4.82
C GLY A 99 -14.64 0.46 5.92
N ASP A 100 -13.56 0.92 6.52
CA ASP A 100 -13.56 2.09 7.41
C ASP A 100 -13.54 3.38 6.57
N VAL A 101 -14.51 4.27 6.82
CA VAL A 101 -14.70 5.49 6.01
C VAL A 101 -13.48 6.42 6.08
N ASP A 102 -12.82 6.52 7.24
CA ASP A 102 -11.63 7.35 7.36
C ASP A 102 -10.45 6.78 6.57
N ILE A 103 -10.29 5.46 6.59
CA ILE A 103 -9.29 4.78 5.75
C ILE A 103 -9.62 4.98 4.27
N ASP A 104 -10.87 4.82 3.87
CA ASP A 104 -11.29 4.99 2.48
C ASP A 104 -11.02 6.40 1.94
N HIS A 105 -11.14 7.43 2.78
CA HIS A 105 -10.94 8.82 2.37
C HIS A 105 -9.53 9.34 2.62
N ARG A 106 -8.96 9.01 3.77
CA ARG A 106 -7.66 9.54 4.21
C ARG A 106 -6.51 8.60 3.94
N GLY A 107 -6.78 7.30 3.84
CA GLY A 107 -5.80 6.24 3.67
C GLY A 107 -5.06 5.86 4.96
N VAL A 108 -5.28 6.56 6.07
CA VAL A 108 -4.64 6.31 7.37
C VAL A 108 -5.58 6.64 8.52
N LYS A 109 -5.52 5.83 9.57
CA LYS A 109 -6.28 6.04 10.81
C LYS A 109 -5.46 5.66 12.04
N VAL A 110 -5.63 6.44 13.11
CA VAL A 110 -5.07 6.20 14.42
C VAL A 110 -6.20 5.81 15.38
N PHE A 111 -6.03 4.71 16.07
CA PHE A 111 -6.93 4.24 17.13
C PHE A 111 -6.17 4.36 18.45
N GLU A 112 -6.53 5.35 19.26
CA GLU A 112 -5.94 5.57 20.58
C GLU A 112 -6.55 4.62 21.62
N ASN A 113 -5.80 4.31 22.68
CA ASN A 113 -6.23 3.43 23.79
C ASN A 113 -6.79 2.10 23.24
N TYR A 114 -6.08 1.48 22.32
CA TYR A 114 -6.59 0.38 21.50
C TYR A 114 -6.84 -0.90 22.30
N PHE A 115 -5.94 -1.23 23.23
CA PHE A 115 -6.09 -2.37 24.13
C PHE A 115 -6.41 -1.91 25.55
N ASP A 116 -6.99 -2.78 26.35
CA ASP A 116 -7.09 -2.57 27.80
C ASP A 116 -5.69 -2.50 28.44
N ASP A 117 -5.63 -1.96 29.67
CA ASP A 117 -4.38 -1.71 30.38
C ASP A 117 -3.54 -2.97 30.60
N LYS A 118 -4.19 -4.13 30.82
CA LYS A 118 -3.52 -5.40 31.06
C LYS A 118 -2.82 -5.88 29.79
N ILE A 119 -3.54 -5.93 28.68
CA ILE A 119 -2.99 -6.34 27.39
C ILE A 119 -1.90 -5.35 26.96
N SER A 120 -2.18 -4.05 27.03
CA SER A 120 -1.23 -3.00 26.66
C SER A 120 0.09 -3.12 27.44
N SER A 121 0.03 -3.36 28.74
CA SER A 121 1.22 -3.56 29.60
C SER A 121 2.03 -4.78 29.17
N GLN A 122 1.38 -5.91 28.88
CA GLN A 122 2.04 -7.13 28.43
C GLN A 122 2.74 -6.92 27.06
N LEU A 123 2.04 -6.29 26.12
CA LEU A 123 2.61 -5.98 24.80
C LEU A 123 3.79 -5.04 24.92
N LYS A 124 3.69 -4.01 25.77
CA LYS A 124 4.78 -3.06 26.01
C LYS A 124 6.00 -3.78 26.58
N GLU A 125 5.83 -4.66 27.55
CA GLU A 125 6.91 -5.45 28.13
C GLU A 125 7.61 -6.28 27.05
N GLU A 126 6.89 -7.04 26.22
CA GLU A 126 7.46 -7.85 25.15
C GLU A 126 8.19 -6.99 24.09
N ILE A 127 7.59 -5.87 23.67
CA ILE A 127 8.20 -4.99 22.67
C ILE A 127 9.46 -4.34 23.21
N LEU A 128 9.50 -3.94 24.46
CA LEU A 128 10.66 -3.24 25.06
C LEU A 128 11.74 -4.19 25.57
N SER A 129 11.41 -5.43 25.94
CA SER A 129 12.37 -6.46 26.35
C SER A 129 13.21 -6.98 25.18
N PHE A 130 12.89 -6.57 23.98
CA PHE A 130 13.61 -6.93 22.76
C PHE A 130 15.12 -6.76 22.94
N PRO A 131 15.92 -7.82 22.81
CA PRO A 131 17.36 -7.71 23.00
C PRO A 131 17.95 -6.77 21.93
N LYS A 132 19.00 -6.03 22.32
CA LYS A 132 19.76 -5.20 21.38
C LYS A 132 20.49 -6.12 20.41
N TYR A 133 19.85 -6.50 19.31
CA TYR A 133 20.45 -7.39 18.32
C TYR A 133 21.44 -6.65 17.42
N GLU A 134 22.47 -7.39 17.03
CA GLU A 134 23.52 -6.95 16.13
C GLU A 134 23.09 -6.85 14.66
N ASN A 135 21.91 -7.32 14.29
CA ASN A 135 21.40 -7.29 12.93
C ASN A 135 20.75 -5.94 12.59
N ILE A 136 21.58 -4.92 12.56
CA ILE A 136 21.18 -3.59 12.08
C ILE A 136 21.04 -3.68 10.55
N GLN A 137 19.83 -3.56 10.05
CA GLN A 137 19.59 -3.45 8.61
C GLN A 137 20.15 -2.11 8.08
N PRO A 138 20.48 -2.01 6.77
CA PRO A 138 21.07 -0.79 6.18
C PRO A 138 20.29 0.51 6.42
N ASN A 139 19.03 0.40 6.83
CA ASN A 139 18.12 1.51 7.10
C ASN A 139 17.93 1.80 8.61
N ASN A 140 18.88 1.45 9.46
CA ASN A 140 18.83 1.64 10.92
C ASN A 140 17.59 1.02 11.60
N ARG A 141 17.03 -0.02 11.01
CA ARG A 141 15.95 -0.79 11.60
C ARG A 141 16.46 -2.10 12.17
N ILE A 142 16.11 -2.35 13.41
CA ILE A 142 16.25 -3.66 14.02
C ILE A 142 14.88 -4.33 13.92
N ARG A 143 14.84 -5.58 13.50
CA ARG A 143 13.63 -6.37 13.37
C ARG A 143 13.76 -7.69 14.07
N ASP A 144 12.70 -8.08 14.80
CA ASP A 144 12.54 -9.43 15.30
C ASP A 144 11.17 -9.99 14.91
N VAL A 145 11.17 -11.19 14.36
CA VAL A 145 9.94 -11.83 13.91
C VAL A 145 9.14 -12.29 15.11
N VAL A 146 7.86 -11.92 15.15
CA VAL A 146 6.95 -12.35 16.21
C VAL A 146 6.73 -13.86 16.11
N SER A 147 6.99 -14.57 17.19
CA SER A 147 6.76 -16.01 17.31
C SER A 147 6.02 -16.34 18.59
N GLU A 148 5.30 -17.45 18.59
CA GLU A 148 4.55 -17.94 19.77
C GLU A 148 5.47 -18.17 20.99
N THR A 149 6.69 -18.63 20.72
CA THR A 149 7.65 -18.96 21.79
C THR A 149 8.32 -17.74 22.38
N SER A 150 8.71 -16.79 21.52
CA SER A 150 9.49 -15.62 21.94
C SER A 150 8.63 -14.45 22.38
N HIS A 151 7.42 -14.33 21.83
CA HIS A 151 6.52 -13.20 22.04
C HIS A 151 5.08 -13.66 22.19
N PRO A 152 4.74 -14.41 23.25
CA PRO A 152 3.44 -15.05 23.38
C PRO A 152 2.24 -14.06 23.41
N ALA A 153 2.39 -12.89 24.04
CA ALA A 153 1.32 -11.90 24.07
C ALA A 153 1.13 -11.22 22.70
N LEU A 154 2.22 -10.88 22.03
CA LEU A 154 2.17 -10.34 20.65
C LEU A 154 1.59 -11.38 19.68
N TRP A 155 2.02 -12.63 19.82
CA TRP A 155 1.49 -13.73 19.01
C TRP A 155 -0.01 -13.91 19.20
N ASP A 156 -0.47 -13.92 20.45
CA ASP A 156 -1.88 -14.07 20.78
C ASP A 156 -2.72 -12.95 20.17
N VAL A 157 -2.30 -11.70 20.34
CA VAL A 157 -2.99 -10.54 19.78
C VAL A 157 -3.02 -10.55 18.26
N VAL A 158 -1.91 -10.91 17.63
CA VAL A 158 -1.76 -10.89 16.17
C VAL A 158 -2.48 -12.07 15.53
N TYR A 159 -2.27 -13.28 16.01
CA TYR A 159 -2.67 -14.50 15.32
C TYR A 159 -3.90 -15.19 15.91
N ARG A 160 -4.22 -15.00 17.20
CA ARG A 160 -5.39 -15.62 17.84
C ARG A 160 -6.52 -14.65 18.11
N ASN A 161 -6.21 -13.37 18.27
CA ASN A 161 -7.17 -12.34 18.58
C ASN A 161 -7.42 -11.37 17.43
N LYS A 162 -8.50 -10.74 17.48
CA LYS A 162 -9.26 -9.88 16.59
C LYS A 162 -8.55 -8.65 15.99
N LEU A 163 -7.24 -8.43 16.19
CA LEU A 163 -6.54 -7.32 15.57
C LEU A 163 -6.63 -7.41 14.04
N PHE A 164 -6.38 -8.58 13.52
CA PHE A 164 -6.37 -8.85 12.08
C PHE A 164 -7.71 -8.63 11.39
N PRO A 165 -8.83 -9.25 11.87
CA PRO A 165 -10.13 -9.05 11.26
C PRO A 165 -10.48 -7.58 11.14
N HIS A 166 -10.19 -6.81 12.18
CA HIS A 166 -10.45 -5.37 12.16
C HIS A 166 -9.60 -4.66 11.10
N CYS A 167 -8.31 -4.94 11.07
CA CYS A 167 -7.39 -4.33 10.13
C CYS A 167 -7.73 -4.68 8.67
N VAL A 168 -7.96 -5.96 8.39
CA VAL A 168 -8.30 -6.43 7.04
C VAL A 168 -9.61 -5.82 6.56
N LYS A 169 -10.63 -5.79 7.43
CA LYS A 169 -11.90 -5.17 7.11
C LYS A 169 -11.75 -3.67 6.84
N ALA A 170 -10.91 -2.99 7.62
CA ALA A 170 -10.73 -1.55 7.49
C ALA A 170 -10.15 -1.15 6.12
N VAL A 171 -9.14 -1.89 5.63
CA VAL A 171 -8.41 -1.53 4.39
C VAL A 171 -8.84 -2.39 3.21
N HIS A 172 -8.85 -3.70 3.36
CA HIS A 172 -9.16 -4.60 2.23
C HIS A 172 -10.65 -4.82 2.02
N ARG A 173 -11.49 -4.33 2.96
CA ARG A 173 -12.96 -4.50 2.91
C ARG A 173 -13.41 -5.97 2.86
N SER A 174 -12.51 -6.89 3.17
CA SER A 174 -12.82 -8.32 3.21
C SER A 174 -13.55 -8.68 4.50
N THR A 175 -14.60 -9.48 4.37
CA THR A 175 -15.31 -10.10 5.51
C THR A 175 -14.95 -11.57 5.67
N GLN A 176 -14.05 -12.08 4.84
CA GLN A 176 -13.62 -13.48 4.93
C GLN A 176 -12.98 -13.74 6.28
N ASP A 177 -13.27 -14.90 6.82
CA ASP A 177 -12.64 -15.37 8.05
C ASP A 177 -11.13 -15.54 7.77
N ILE A 178 -10.32 -14.86 8.57
CA ILE A 178 -8.85 -14.89 8.43
C ILE A 178 -8.28 -16.28 8.71
N ALA A 179 -9.07 -17.19 9.24
CA ALA A 179 -8.70 -18.60 9.32
C ALA A 179 -8.39 -19.24 7.95
N ALA A 180 -8.84 -18.62 6.84
CA ALA A 180 -8.44 -18.97 5.48
C ALA A 180 -7.23 -18.14 5.02
N TRP A 181 -6.12 -18.23 5.71
CA TRP A 181 -4.89 -17.46 5.51
C TRP A 181 -4.21 -17.65 4.15
N ASP A 182 -4.65 -18.61 3.36
CA ASP A 182 -4.08 -18.94 2.05
C ASP A 182 -4.15 -17.77 1.04
N HIS A 183 -4.95 -16.73 1.35
CA HIS A 183 -5.16 -15.58 0.47
C HIS A 183 -4.47 -14.29 0.93
N PHE A 184 -3.79 -14.31 2.08
CA PHE A 184 -3.13 -13.12 2.61
C PHE A 184 -1.65 -13.40 2.96
N LEU A 185 -0.77 -12.57 2.46
CA LEU A 185 0.61 -12.56 2.89
C LEU A 185 0.76 -11.65 4.11
N LEU A 186 1.05 -12.25 5.24
CA LEU A 186 1.28 -11.55 6.48
C LEU A 186 2.75 -11.54 6.85
N THR A 187 3.25 -10.35 7.18
CA THR A 187 4.55 -10.17 7.80
C THR A 187 4.39 -9.35 9.08
N THR A 188 4.82 -9.90 10.22
CA THR A 188 4.82 -9.18 11.50
C THR A 188 6.16 -9.28 12.19
N TYR A 189 6.60 -8.16 12.75
CA TYR A 189 7.85 -8.08 13.51
C TYR A 189 7.84 -6.90 14.48
N ILE A 190 8.62 -7.00 15.54
CA ILE A 190 8.96 -5.86 16.37
C ILE A 190 9.95 -5.00 15.59
N GLN A 191 9.65 -3.72 15.46
CA GLN A 191 10.51 -2.74 14.80
C GLN A 191 11.07 -1.76 15.81
N ARG A 192 12.37 -1.56 15.77
CA ARG A 192 13.05 -0.50 16.49
C ARG A 192 13.77 0.41 15.51
N LEU A 193 13.57 1.70 15.65
CA LEU A 193 14.30 2.74 14.92
C LEU A 193 15.31 3.39 15.86
N GLU A 194 16.55 3.39 15.46
CA GLU A 194 17.62 4.11 16.17
C GLU A 194 17.88 5.46 15.50
N ASN A 195 18.15 6.47 16.32
CA ASN A 195 18.57 7.78 15.83
C ASN A 195 20.04 7.73 15.39
N LYS A 196 20.25 7.35 14.13
CA LYS A 196 21.58 7.41 13.48
C LYS A 196 21.45 8.22 12.20
N PRO A 197 22.39 9.15 11.96
CA PRO A 197 22.48 9.80 10.66
C PRO A 197 22.66 8.73 9.58
N ASN A 198 21.74 8.66 8.67
CA ASN A 198 21.82 7.73 7.55
C ASN A 198 21.31 8.41 6.28
N ASP A 199 22.24 8.96 5.52
CA ASP A 199 21.95 9.67 4.26
C ASP A 199 21.49 8.73 3.14
N GLY A 200 21.53 7.42 3.38
CA GLY A 200 21.13 6.40 2.42
C GLY A 200 19.80 5.70 2.70
N ASP A 201 19.01 6.19 3.66
CA ASP A 201 17.76 5.55 4.02
C ASP A 201 16.65 5.77 2.99
N ILE A 202 16.49 4.79 2.12
CA ILE A 202 15.50 4.80 1.06
C ILE A 202 14.04 4.91 1.57
N GLN A 203 13.77 4.53 2.82
CA GLN A 203 12.43 4.64 3.41
C GLN A 203 12.03 6.08 3.70
N LYS A 204 12.97 7.01 3.68
CA LYS A 204 12.71 8.46 3.79
C LYS A 204 12.25 9.07 2.47
N VAL A 205 12.49 8.41 1.34
CA VAL A 205 11.95 8.85 0.05
C VAL A 205 10.49 8.44 -0.03
N CYS A 206 9.63 9.42 -0.29
CA CYS A 206 8.19 9.17 -0.42
C CYS A 206 7.90 8.14 -1.51
N HIS A 207 7.02 7.19 -1.22
CA HIS A 207 6.70 6.10 -2.15
C HIS A 207 5.30 5.54 -1.93
N SER A 208 4.81 4.86 -2.95
CA SER A 208 3.67 3.96 -2.92
C SER A 208 4.19 2.52 -2.96
N ASP A 209 3.72 1.63 -2.08
CA ASP A 209 4.23 0.25 -2.00
C ASP A 209 3.81 -0.61 -3.20
N VAL A 210 2.54 -0.52 -3.56
CA VAL A 210 1.91 -1.35 -4.59
C VAL A 210 0.80 -0.57 -5.30
N PHE A 211 0.32 -1.09 -6.42
CA PHE A 211 -0.70 -0.45 -7.24
C PHE A 211 -2.16 -0.67 -6.78
N TYR A 212 -2.37 -1.36 -5.68
CA TYR A 212 -3.70 -1.69 -5.15
C TYR A 212 -3.78 -1.48 -3.65
N PRO A 213 -4.96 -1.35 -3.05
CA PRO A 213 -5.11 -1.19 -1.62
C PRO A 213 -4.40 -2.29 -0.85
N CYS A 214 -3.43 -1.88 -0.03
CA CYS A 214 -2.55 -2.75 0.73
C CYS A 214 -2.33 -2.18 2.13
N MET A 215 -2.41 -3.03 3.13
CA MET A 215 -2.37 -2.57 4.50
C MET A 215 -1.02 -2.75 5.15
N LYS A 216 -0.60 -1.71 5.88
CA LYS A 216 0.36 -1.80 6.98
C LYS A 216 -0.26 -1.32 8.27
N PHE A 217 0.24 -1.85 9.39
CA PHE A 217 -0.15 -1.39 10.71
C PHE A 217 1.07 -1.23 11.61
N TRP A 218 0.93 -0.37 12.61
CA TRP A 218 1.89 -0.15 13.70
C TRP A 218 1.12 -0.06 15.00
N TYR A 219 1.50 -0.87 15.98
CA TYR A 219 1.07 -0.66 17.35
C TYR A 219 2.24 -0.03 18.11
N PHE A 220 1.98 1.11 18.73
CA PHE A 220 2.95 1.88 19.49
C PHE A 220 2.72 1.72 20.99
N PRO A 221 3.67 1.09 21.71
CA PRO A 221 3.58 0.95 23.17
C PRO A 221 3.93 2.25 23.91
N GLU A 222 4.47 3.25 23.20
CA GLU A 222 4.92 4.53 23.71
C GLU A 222 4.48 5.66 22.78
N ASP A 223 4.49 6.90 23.29
CA ASP A 223 4.19 8.08 22.48
C ASP A 223 5.15 8.19 21.28
N VAL A 224 4.63 8.62 20.15
CA VAL A 224 5.40 8.93 18.94
C VAL A 224 5.11 10.38 18.55
N SER A 225 6.09 11.23 18.69
CA SER A 225 6.06 12.64 18.27
C SER A 225 6.56 12.82 16.83
N GLU A 226 6.52 14.06 16.34
CA GLU A 226 7.07 14.43 15.03
C GLU A 226 8.59 14.23 14.94
N ASP A 227 9.29 14.21 16.08
CA ASP A 227 10.73 14.12 16.16
C ASP A 227 11.26 12.67 16.38
N ASP A 228 10.33 11.71 16.50
CA ASP A 228 10.65 10.29 16.73
C ASP A 228 10.66 9.46 15.43
N GLY A 229 10.82 10.08 14.28
CA GLY A 229 10.75 9.41 12.99
C GLY A 229 9.36 8.83 12.69
N PRO A 230 8.29 9.64 12.76
CA PRO A 230 6.93 9.15 12.60
C PRO A 230 6.70 8.55 11.21
N PHE A 231 5.64 7.80 11.08
CA PHE A 231 5.09 7.48 9.77
C PHE A 231 4.58 8.76 9.12
N MET A 232 5.06 9.10 7.94
CA MET A 232 4.61 10.24 7.16
C MET A 232 3.64 9.75 6.10
N TYR A 233 2.51 10.42 5.95
CA TYR A 233 1.49 9.99 5.00
C TYR A 233 0.86 11.17 4.27
N ALA A 234 0.68 11.04 2.96
CA ALA A 234 -0.08 11.99 2.15
C ALA A 234 -1.55 11.60 2.17
N LYS A 235 -2.33 12.20 3.07
CA LYS A 235 -3.76 11.90 3.23
C LYS A 235 -4.52 12.15 1.93
N GLY A 236 -5.39 11.22 1.57
CA GLY A 236 -6.14 11.27 0.32
C GLY A 236 -5.39 10.74 -0.90
N SER A 237 -4.13 10.34 -0.76
CA SER A 237 -3.34 9.82 -1.87
C SER A 237 -3.77 8.43 -2.38
N THR A 238 -4.71 7.79 -1.71
CA THR A 238 -5.42 6.60 -2.21
C THR A 238 -6.57 6.95 -3.17
N GLN A 239 -6.94 8.23 -3.25
CA GLN A 239 -7.93 8.69 -4.23
C GLN A 239 -7.26 8.82 -5.60
N MET A 240 -7.77 8.12 -6.61
CA MET A 240 -7.26 8.27 -7.97
C MET A 240 -7.70 9.61 -8.56
N THR A 241 -6.78 10.57 -8.66
CA THR A 241 -6.95 11.82 -9.39
C THR A 241 -6.26 11.74 -10.76
N GLU A 242 -6.56 12.66 -11.66
CA GLU A 242 -5.90 12.72 -12.96
C GLU A 242 -4.39 12.93 -12.80
N GLU A 243 -3.98 13.77 -11.85
CA GLU A 243 -2.57 14.06 -11.59
C GLU A 243 -1.82 12.84 -11.06
N GLN A 244 -2.46 12.03 -10.23
CA GLN A 244 -1.88 10.77 -9.75
C GLN A 244 -1.77 9.75 -10.88
N LEU A 245 -2.80 9.62 -11.73
CA LEU A 245 -2.74 8.74 -12.90
C LEU A 245 -1.64 9.18 -13.86
N ASP A 246 -1.46 10.50 -14.07
CA ASP A 246 -0.40 11.05 -14.91
C ASP A 246 1.00 10.74 -14.35
N PHE A 247 1.18 10.85 -13.03
CA PHE A 247 2.42 10.46 -12.38
C PHE A 247 2.73 8.98 -12.63
N PHE A 248 1.80 8.07 -12.32
CA PHE A 248 2.03 6.64 -12.48
C PHE A 248 2.20 6.22 -13.94
N TYR A 249 1.47 6.85 -14.87
CA TYR A 249 1.64 6.61 -16.30
C TYR A 249 3.05 6.98 -16.75
N ARG A 250 3.48 8.20 -16.46
CA ARG A 250 4.80 8.71 -16.80
C ARG A 250 5.93 7.87 -16.20
N GLU A 251 5.83 7.55 -14.90
CA GLU A 251 6.85 6.74 -14.22
C GLU A 251 6.89 5.30 -14.76
N SER A 252 5.75 4.71 -15.11
CA SER A 252 5.72 3.37 -15.69
C SER A 252 6.39 3.30 -17.07
N ILE A 253 6.17 4.31 -17.91
CA ILE A 253 6.85 4.42 -19.21
C ILE A 253 8.36 4.63 -19.00
N ALA A 254 8.75 5.52 -18.10
CA ALA A 254 10.17 5.77 -17.80
C ALA A 254 10.89 4.51 -17.30
N VAL A 255 10.22 3.67 -16.51
CA VAL A 255 10.75 2.36 -16.07
C VAL A 255 10.97 1.43 -17.27
N ALA A 256 10.00 1.37 -18.18
CA ALA A 256 10.09 0.52 -19.37
C ALA A 256 11.22 0.94 -20.31
N GLU A 257 11.44 2.23 -20.45
CA GLU A 257 12.48 2.81 -21.30
C GLU A 257 13.87 2.87 -20.63
N ASP A 258 14.01 2.37 -19.43
CA ASP A 258 15.22 2.51 -18.57
C ASP A 258 15.69 3.98 -18.39
N THR A 259 14.76 4.91 -18.57
CA THR A 259 15.01 6.35 -18.40
C THR A 259 14.69 6.83 -16.98
N TRP A 260 14.29 5.91 -16.13
CA TRP A 260 13.89 6.20 -14.78
C TRP A 260 15.04 6.79 -13.96
N ASP A 261 14.77 7.90 -13.26
CA ASP A 261 15.77 8.55 -12.45
C ASP A 261 16.25 7.65 -11.30
N ARG A 262 17.47 7.13 -11.41
CA ARG A 262 18.10 6.29 -10.40
C ARG A 262 18.23 6.94 -9.02
N LYS A 263 18.11 8.29 -8.94
CA LYS A 263 18.08 8.99 -7.65
C LYS A 263 16.78 8.74 -6.91
N ARG A 264 15.68 8.56 -7.64
CA ARG A 264 14.38 8.17 -7.08
C ARG A 264 14.41 6.72 -6.61
N ASN A 265 15.19 5.89 -7.27
CA ASN A 265 15.26 4.45 -7.03
C ASN A 265 16.63 4.02 -6.49
N LYS A 266 17.05 4.56 -5.39
CA LYS A 266 18.30 4.14 -4.71
C LYS A 266 18.31 2.69 -4.23
N GLY A 267 17.24 1.94 -4.43
CA GLY A 267 17.10 0.55 -4.05
C GLY A 267 16.39 -0.26 -5.11
N HIS A 268 17.11 -0.68 -6.11
CA HIS A 268 16.64 -1.50 -7.22
C HIS A 268 15.91 -2.81 -6.87
N GLY A 269 15.63 -3.11 -5.65
CA GLY A 269 14.95 -4.34 -5.24
C GLY A 269 13.59 -4.11 -4.56
N GLU A 270 13.20 -2.87 -4.30
CA GLU A 270 12.02 -2.59 -3.48
C GLU A 270 10.72 -2.32 -4.27
N GLY A 271 10.81 -2.13 -5.58
CA GLY A 271 9.66 -2.11 -6.48
C GLY A 271 8.60 -1.06 -6.28
N SER A 272 8.87 -0.04 -5.49
CA SER A 272 7.91 1.01 -5.16
C SER A 272 8.12 2.23 -6.05
N PHE A 273 7.06 2.80 -6.58
CA PHE A 273 7.14 4.09 -7.25
C PHE A 273 7.43 5.20 -6.25
N ARG A 274 8.48 5.97 -6.52
CA ARG A 274 8.95 7.02 -5.63
C ARG A 274 8.63 8.39 -6.16
N ALA A 275 8.04 9.22 -5.30
CA ALA A 275 7.67 10.59 -5.61
C ALA A 275 8.64 11.56 -4.93
N LEU A 276 9.15 12.51 -5.69
CA LEU A 276 9.91 13.64 -5.17
C LEU A 276 8.95 14.72 -4.64
N PRO A 277 9.43 15.70 -3.88
CA PRO A 277 8.60 16.81 -3.42
C PRO A 277 7.83 17.51 -4.54
N GLU A 278 8.45 17.66 -5.72
CA GLU A 278 7.86 18.27 -6.91
C GLU A 278 6.69 17.44 -7.45
N ASP A 279 6.81 16.12 -7.43
CA ASP A 279 5.74 15.20 -7.86
C ASP A 279 4.55 15.30 -6.91
N LEU A 280 4.80 15.34 -5.60
CA LEU A 280 3.75 15.51 -4.59
C LEU A 280 3.03 16.83 -4.78
N GLN A 281 3.76 17.91 -5.07
CA GLN A 281 3.19 19.23 -5.35
C GLN A 281 2.31 19.17 -6.62
N GLN A 282 2.76 18.54 -7.69
CA GLN A 282 1.99 18.37 -8.92
C GLN A 282 0.70 17.57 -8.68
N MET A 283 0.76 16.57 -7.82
CA MET A 283 -0.41 15.78 -7.41
C MET A 283 -1.28 16.46 -6.34
N ASN A 284 -0.94 17.70 -5.94
CA ASN A 284 -1.60 18.43 -4.86
C ASN A 284 -1.66 17.62 -3.53
N LEU A 285 -0.57 16.92 -3.23
CA LEU A 285 -0.42 16.08 -2.04
C LEU A 285 0.58 16.70 -1.07
N LYS A 286 0.32 16.52 0.23
CA LYS A 286 1.19 16.95 1.31
C LYS A 286 1.46 15.80 2.27
N LEU A 287 2.72 15.53 2.55
CA LEU A 287 3.12 14.60 3.60
C LEU A 287 2.90 15.23 4.98
N GLU A 288 2.21 14.50 5.84
CA GLU A 288 1.95 14.89 7.23
C GLU A 288 2.46 13.82 8.18
N PRO A 289 3.03 14.19 9.34
CA PRO A 289 3.43 13.23 10.36
C PRO A 289 2.19 12.59 11.00
N ILE A 290 2.22 11.30 11.16
CA ILE A 290 1.21 10.54 11.90
C ILE A 290 1.77 10.32 13.30
N THR A 291 1.44 11.22 14.21
CA THR A 291 1.77 11.11 15.63
C THR A 291 0.80 10.17 16.33
N ALA A 292 1.24 9.56 17.42
CA ALA A 292 0.42 8.61 18.18
C ALA A 292 0.74 8.69 19.67
N LYS A 293 -0.27 8.49 20.51
CA LYS A 293 -0.09 8.26 21.94
C LYS A 293 0.29 6.82 22.21
N ALA A 294 0.84 6.55 23.39
CA ALA A 294 1.03 5.18 23.86
C ALA A 294 -0.27 4.38 23.77
N ASN A 295 -0.16 3.08 23.52
CA ASN A 295 -1.30 2.18 23.32
C ASN A 295 -2.16 2.57 22.10
N SER A 296 -1.52 3.04 21.02
CA SER A 296 -2.21 3.36 19.77
C SER A 296 -1.90 2.36 18.67
N LEU A 297 -2.94 2.02 17.90
CA LEU A 297 -2.83 1.27 16.66
C LEU A 297 -2.99 2.25 15.49
N VAL A 298 -2.01 2.30 14.61
CA VAL A 298 -2.05 3.02 13.33
C VAL A 298 -2.23 2.02 12.21
N ILE A 299 -3.23 2.25 11.37
CA ILE A 299 -3.48 1.46 10.16
C ILE A 299 -3.40 2.39 8.96
N ALA A 300 -2.73 1.95 7.90
CA ALA A 300 -2.64 2.69 6.65
C ALA A 300 -2.80 1.80 5.43
N ASP A 301 -3.47 2.33 4.41
CA ASP A 301 -3.42 1.81 3.05
C ASP A 301 -2.15 2.35 2.38
N THR A 302 -1.16 1.48 2.20
CA THR A 302 0.15 1.85 1.67
C THR A 302 0.25 1.81 0.14
N SER A 303 -0.88 1.68 -0.57
CA SER A 303 -1.00 2.13 -1.95
C SER A 303 -0.97 3.66 -2.06
N GLY A 304 -1.27 4.37 -0.97
CA GLY A 304 -1.07 5.81 -0.85
C GLY A 304 0.41 6.19 -0.62
N PHE A 305 0.76 7.44 -0.92
CA PHE A 305 2.11 7.96 -0.77
C PHE A 305 2.51 8.16 0.68
N HIS A 306 3.62 7.55 1.06
CA HIS A 306 4.12 7.57 2.42
C HIS A 306 5.64 7.44 2.49
N CYS A 307 6.20 7.78 3.65
CA CYS A 307 7.61 7.56 3.94
C CYS A 307 7.84 7.52 5.47
N ARG A 308 9.09 7.36 5.86
CA ARG A 308 9.53 7.53 7.24
C ARG A 308 9.99 8.96 7.46
N GLY A 309 9.52 9.61 8.53
CA GLY A 309 10.00 10.89 8.99
C GLY A 309 11.43 10.83 9.56
N ASP A 310 12.01 11.99 9.76
CA ASP A 310 13.32 12.12 10.39
C ASP A 310 13.24 11.83 11.87
N VAL A 311 14.26 11.16 12.37
CA VAL A 311 14.47 10.98 13.81
C VAL A 311 15.39 12.11 14.30
N LYS A 312 14.88 12.97 15.16
CA LYS A 312 15.63 14.07 15.75
C LYS A 312 15.96 13.82 17.22
N ASN A 313 15.09 13.08 17.90
CA ASN A 313 15.29 12.70 19.29
C ASN A 313 16.32 11.56 19.38
N THR A 314 17.01 11.48 20.53
CA THR A 314 17.92 10.37 20.83
C THR A 314 17.20 9.10 21.27
N THR A 315 15.89 9.16 21.43
CA THR A 315 15.04 8.05 21.83
C THR A 315 14.81 7.06 20.69
N MET A 316 14.70 5.80 21.05
CA MET A 316 14.35 4.74 20.10
C MET A 316 12.85 4.64 19.97
N ARG A 317 12.34 4.62 18.74
CA ARG A 317 10.94 4.30 18.48
C ARG A 317 10.76 2.81 18.34
N ASN A 318 9.96 2.23 19.22
CA ASN A 318 9.58 0.82 19.22
C ASN A 318 8.17 0.65 18.70
N ALA A 319 7.91 -0.39 17.92
CA ALA A 319 6.58 -0.72 17.45
C ALA A 319 6.45 -2.21 17.13
N LEU A 320 5.26 -2.77 17.33
CA LEU A 320 4.85 -3.94 16.56
C LEU A 320 4.45 -3.45 15.18
N HIS A 321 5.07 -3.96 14.14
CA HIS A 321 4.76 -3.62 12.75
C HIS A 321 4.28 -4.85 12.00
N GLY A 322 3.30 -4.66 11.14
CA GLY A 322 2.86 -5.69 10.23
C GLY A 322 2.39 -5.15 8.90
N ALA A 323 2.44 -6.03 7.90
CA ALA A 323 1.90 -5.78 6.58
C ALA A 323 1.02 -6.93 6.17
N ILE A 324 -0.15 -6.64 5.64
CA ILE A 324 -1.07 -7.63 5.07
C ILE A 324 -1.27 -7.30 3.60
N ARG A 325 -1.06 -8.29 2.75
CA ARG A 325 -1.27 -8.20 1.31
C ARG A 325 -2.25 -9.28 0.88
N VAL A 326 -3.16 -8.91 0.00
CA VAL A 326 -4.05 -9.89 -0.63
C VAL A 326 -3.29 -10.65 -1.72
N GLU A 327 -3.60 -11.91 -1.90
CA GLU A 327 -3.01 -12.71 -2.96
C GLU A 327 -3.52 -12.23 -4.32
N THR A 328 -4.78 -11.82 -4.40
CA THR A 328 -5.38 -11.29 -5.61
C THR A 328 -6.14 -9.98 -5.32
N PRO A 329 -5.65 -8.84 -5.83
CA PRO A 329 -6.32 -7.57 -5.63
C PRO A 329 -7.65 -7.44 -6.41
N PHE A 330 -7.95 -8.40 -7.29
CA PHE A 330 -9.08 -8.37 -8.21
C PHE A 330 -10.26 -9.24 -7.79
N ASP A 331 -10.17 -9.97 -6.69
CA ASP A 331 -11.32 -10.66 -6.12
C ASP A 331 -12.25 -9.62 -5.49
N ALA A 332 -13.39 -9.43 -6.09
CA ALA A 332 -14.41 -8.47 -5.65
C ALA A 332 -15.40 -9.12 -4.66
#